data_b7d4c5ce7d3d5db526e1a1e3de536004
#
_entry.id   b7d4c5ce7d3d5db526e1a1e3de536004
#
_cell.length_a   1.000
_cell.length_b   1.000
_cell.length_c   1.000
_cell.angle_alpha   90.00
_cell.angle_beta   90.00
_cell.angle_gamma   90.00
#
_symmetry.space_group_name_H-M   'P 1'
#
loop_
_entity.id
_entity.type
_entity.pdbx_description
1 polymer ?
#
loop_
_entity_poly.entity_id
_entity_poly.type
_entity_poly.pdbx_seq_one_letter_code
_entity_poly.pdbx_strand_id
1 'polypeptide(L)'
;MTYVFSDYIKYKATSRGFELEQIEQILRYSEERYFDTATHRMIAVGKHDNRLVMIPYETDVDTIMPITIHATTRQQIKFRLKTGRFIHE
;
A
#
# COMPACT_ATOMS: atom_id res chain seq x y z
N MET A 1 16.91 1.93 -4.74
CA MET A 1 15.48 1.72 -5.08
C MET A 1 14.82 3.05 -5.33
N THR A 2 14.17 3.20 -6.46
CA THR A 2 13.52 4.44 -6.87
C THR A 2 12.01 4.33 -6.67
N TYR A 3 11.41 5.35 -6.05
CA TYR A 3 9.96 5.39 -5.81
C TYR A 3 9.34 6.33 -6.86
N VAL A 4 8.47 5.79 -7.69
CA VAL A 4 7.85 6.56 -8.78
C VAL A 4 6.38 6.75 -8.48
N PHE A 5 5.94 8.01 -8.47
CA PHE A 5 4.56 8.37 -8.19
C PHE A 5 3.92 8.87 -9.48
N SER A 6 2.96 8.11 -9.99
CA SER A 6 2.19 8.53 -11.16
C SER A 6 1.26 9.69 -10.81
N ASP A 7 0.74 10.36 -11.83
CA ASP A 7 -0.25 11.42 -11.61
C ASP A 7 -1.49 10.89 -10.91
N TYR A 8 -1.86 9.64 -11.19
CA TYR A 8 -3.03 9.02 -10.55
C TYR A 8 -2.87 8.91 -9.03
N ILE A 9 -1.73 8.37 -8.56
CA ILE A 9 -1.51 8.23 -7.11
C ILE A 9 -1.39 9.61 -6.44
N LYS A 10 -0.79 10.57 -7.11
CA LYS A 10 -0.72 11.95 -6.59
C LYS A 10 -2.12 12.53 -6.40
N TYR A 11 -2.99 12.33 -7.38
CA TYR A 11 -4.37 12.76 -7.30
C TYR A 11 -5.11 12.06 -6.17
N LYS A 12 -5.00 10.72 -6.09
CA LYS A 12 -5.67 9.94 -5.05
C LYS A 12 -5.19 10.30 -3.65
N ALA A 13 -3.89 10.49 -3.48
CA ALA A 13 -3.35 10.88 -2.19
C ALA A 13 -3.91 12.23 -1.76
N THR A 14 -3.86 13.22 -2.64
CA THR A 14 -4.37 14.55 -2.35
C THR A 14 -5.86 14.53 -2.02
N SER A 15 -6.67 13.83 -2.85
CA SER A 15 -8.11 13.80 -2.65
C SER A 15 -8.53 13.08 -1.37
N ARG A 16 -7.72 12.17 -0.87
CA ARG A 16 -7.99 11.40 0.35
C ARG A 16 -7.25 11.93 1.59
N GLY A 17 -6.48 13.00 1.44
CA GLY A 17 -5.78 13.62 2.54
C GLY A 17 -4.52 12.88 2.97
N PHE A 18 -3.83 12.23 2.05
CA PHE A 18 -2.57 11.54 2.33
C PHE A 18 -1.40 12.28 1.71
N GLU A 19 -0.26 12.23 2.38
CA GLU A 19 0.97 12.87 1.92
C GLU A 19 1.89 11.85 1.25
N LEU A 20 2.48 12.25 0.12
CA LEU A 20 3.37 11.38 -0.65
C LEU A 20 4.60 10.97 0.16
N GLU A 21 5.12 11.86 1.00
CA GLU A 21 6.27 11.53 1.85
C GLU A 21 5.97 10.39 2.80
N GLN A 22 4.79 10.37 3.40
CA GLN A 22 4.41 9.30 4.31
C GLN A 22 4.13 7.99 3.56
N ILE A 23 3.58 8.08 2.35
CA ILE A 23 3.43 6.90 1.49
C ILE A 23 4.79 6.29 1.20
N GLU A 24 5.77 7.10 0.84
CA GLU A 24 7.12 6.61 0.60
C GLU A 24 7.74 5.97 1.84
N GLN A 25 7.54 6.58 3.02
CA GLN A 25 8.05 6.02 4.27
C GLN A 25 7.46 4.64 4.55
N ILE A 26 6.16 4.47 4.33
CA ILE A 26 5.51 3.16 4.52
C ILE A 26 6.07 2.15 3.52
N LEU A 27 6.20 2.51 2.26
CA LEU A 27 6.75 1.62 1.23
C LEU A 27 8.20 1.24 1.54
N ARG A 28 8.96 2.14 2.13
CA ARG A 28 10.37 1.92 2.42
C ARG A 28 10.59 1.06 3.67
N TYR A 29 9.80 1.27 4.71
CA TYR A 29 10.11 0.72 6.04
C TYR A 29 9.09 -0.24 6.62
N SER A 30 7.90 -0.37 6.07
CA SER A 30 6.92 -1.29 6.64
C SER A 30 7.35 -2.74 6.51
N GLU A 31 7.22 -3.49 7.59
CA GLU A 31 7.47 -4.92 7.59
C GLU A 31 6.21 -5.73 7.31
N GLU A 32 5.04 -5.09 7.34
CA GLU A 32 3.77 -5.77 7.10
C GLU A 32 3.41 -5.69 5.62
N ARG A 33 3.62 -6.79 4.92
CA ARG A 33 3.40 -6.86 3.49
C ARG A 33 2.64 -8.13 3.13
N TYR A 34 1.76 -8.00 2.15
CA TYR A 34 0.95 -9.11 1.68
C TYR A 34 0.96 -9.15 0.16
N PHE A 35 0.59 -10.31 -0.39
CA PHE A 35 0.28 -10.43 -1.81
C PHE A 35 -1.23 -10.53 -1.96
N ASP A 36 -1.79 -9.71 -2.83
CA ASP A 36 -3.23 -9.70 -3.13
C ASP A 36 -3.49 -10.65 -4.29
N THR A 37 -4.13 -11.78 -3.99
CA THR A 37 -4.38 -12.82 -4.99
C THR A 37 -5.40 -12.40 -6.04
N ALA A 38 -6.25 -11.41 -5.75
CA ALA A 38 -7.25 -10.91 -6.71
C ALA A 38 -6.65 -9.96 -7.74
N THR A 39 -5.75 -9.09 -7.31
CA THR A 39 -5.15 -8.07 -8.19
C THR A 39 -3.74 -8.43 -8.64
N HIS A 40 -3.12 -9.43 -8.02
CA HIS A 40 -1.72 -9.83 -8.25
C HIS A 40 -0.74 -8.71 -7.92
N ARG A 41 -1.07 -7.90 -6.92
CA ARG A 41 -0.21 -6.81 -6.47
C ARG A 41 0.28 -7.05 -5.06
N MET A 42 1.44 -6.46 -4.78
CA MET A 42 1.94 -6.41 -3.41
C MET A 42 1.21 -5.32 -2.64
N ILE A 43 1.04 -5.53 -1.35
CA ILE A 43 0.38 -4.59 -0.45
C ILE A 43 1.30 -4.27 0.71
N ALA A 44 1.58 -2.99 0.94
CA ALA A 44 2.26 -2.54 2.14
C ALA A 44 1.23 -1.97 3.10
N VAL A 45 1.32 -2.32 4.38
CA VAL A 45 0.42 -1.83 5.42
C VAL A 45 1.22 -1.01 6.41
N GLY A 46 0.70 0.14 6.78
CA GLY A 46 1.37 1.00 7.75
C GLY A 46 0.44 2.09 8.23
N LYS A 47 0.98 2.99 9.05
CA LYS A 47 0.20 4.11 9.56
C LYS A 47 0.63 5.40 8.88
N HIS A 48 -0.36 6.10 8.36
CA HIS A 48 -0.23 7.46 7.88
C HIS A 48 -0.84 8.36 8.97
N ASP A 49 0.01 9.03 9.73
CA ASP A 49 -0.37 9.67 10.99
C ASP A 49 -1.00 8.62 11.91
N ASN A 50 -2.27 8.76 12.27
CA ASN A 50 -2.95 7.79 13.13
C ASN A 50 -3.85 6.83 12.36
N ARG A 51 -3.87 6.90 11.03
CA ARG A 51 -4.73 6.07 10.21
C ARG A 51 -3.97 4.87 9.68
N LEU A 52 -4.53 3.70 9.85
CA LEU A 52 -4.00 2.50 9.22
C LEU A 52 -4.36 2.54 7.74
N VAL A 53 -3.37 2.36 6.88
CA VAL A 53 -3.55 2.39 5.43
C VAL A 53 -2.94 1.17 4.78
N MET A 54 -3.44 0.82 3.62
CA MET A 54 -2.83 -0.17 2.75
C MET A 54 -2.50 0.47 1.41
N ILE A 55 -1.33 0.13 0.89
CA ILE A 55 -0.79 0.71 -0.33
C ILE A 55 -0.46 -0.41 -1.29
N PRO A 56 -1.33 -0.68 -2.28
CA PRO A 56 -0.96 -1.58 -3.37
C PRO A 56 0.16 -0.98 -4.20
N TYR A 57 1.15 -1.79 -4.54
CA TYR A 57 2.29 -1.31 -5.32
C TYR A 57 2.79 -2.39 -6.26
N GLU A 58 3.51 -1.95 -7.28
CA GLU A 58 4.20 -2.82 -8.22
C GLU A 58 5.69 -2.52 -8.17
N THR A 59 6.49 -3.51 -8.51
CA THR A 59 7.95 -3.37 -8.55
C THR A 59 8.46 -3.75 -9.94
N ASP A 60 9.55 -3.08 -10.34
CA ASP A 60 10.26 -3.40 -11.57
C ASP A 60 11.74 -3.11 -11.34
N VAL A 61 12.56 -4.13 -11.36
CA VAL A 61 14.01 -4.10 -11.09
C VAL A 61 14.33 -3.22 -9.87
N ASP A 62 14.59 -1.93 -10.07
CA ASP A 62 14.96 -0.99 -9.00
C ASP A 62 13.87 0.03 -8.68
N THR A 63 12.66 -0.19 -9.17
CA THR A 63 11.58 0.78 -9.05
C THR A 63 10.43 0.22 -8.23
N ILE A 64 9.89 1.03 -7.32
CA ILE A 64 8.66 0.76 -6.61
C ILE A 64 7.64 1.82 -7.01
N MET A 65 6.46 1.38 -7.43
CA MET A 65 5.41 2.25 -7.93
C MET A 65 4.12 2.00 -7.17
N PRO A 66 3.76 2.88 -6.22
CA PRO A 66 2.45 2.75 -5.57
C PRO A 66 1.34 3.00 -6.59
N ILE A 67 0.31 2.17 -6.53
CA ILE A 67 -0.83 2.26 -7.45
C ILE A 67 -1.92 3.15 -6.86
N THR A 68 -2.24 2.94 -5.59
CA THR A 68 -3.25 3.71 -4.88
C THR A 68 -2.99 3.62 -3.37
N ILE A 69 -3.85 4.25 -2.58
CA ILE A 69 -3.79 4.18 -1.13
C ILE A 69 -5.21 4.17 -0.57
N HIS A 70 -5.46 3.30 0.39
CA HIS A 70 -6.76 3.17 1.04
C HIS A 70 -6.60 3.12 2.55
N ALA A 71 -7.49 3.81 3.26
CA ALA A 71 -7.65 3.58 4.68
C ALA A 71 -8.18 2.16 4.88
N THR A 72 -7.76 1.50 5.94
CA THR A 72 -8.21 0.15 6.25
C THR A 72 -8.33 -0.04 7.77
N THR A 73 -8.74 -1.23 8.18
CA THR A 73 -8.81 -1.60 9.61
C THR A 73 -8.16 -2.96 9.79
N ARG A 74 -7.76 -3.25 11.03
CA ARG A 74 -7.22 -4.58 11.35
C ARG A 74 -8.23 -5.67 11.07
N GLN A 75 -9.49 -5.40 11.27
CA GLN A 75 -10.56 -6.35 10.99
C GLN A 75 -10.66 -6.68 9.50
N GLN A 76 -10.54 -5.66 8.64
CA GLN A 76 -10.55 -5.87 7.20
C GLN A 76 -9.35 -6.68 6.73
N ILE A 77 -8.17 -6.39 7.28
CA ILE A 77 -6.96 -7.15 6.94
C ILE A 77 -7.11 -8.61 7.36
N LYS A 78 -7.58 -8.85 8.59
CA LYS A 78 -7.82 -10.21 9.08
C LYS A 78 -8.80 -10.97 8.19
N PHE A 79 -9.86 -10.31 7.75
CA PHE A 79 -10.83 -10.92 6.87
C PHE A 79 -10.20 -11.33 5.54
N ARG A 80 -9.39 -10.46 4.95
CA ARG A 80 -8.71 -10.77 3.70
C ARG A 80 -7.68 -11.90 3.84
N LEU A 81 -7.01 -11.98 4.97
CA LEU A 81 -6.13 -13.12 5.27
C LEU A 81 -6.93 -14.40 5.41
N LYS A 82 -8.03 -14.36 6.14
CA LYS A 82 -8.88 -15.52 6.38
C LYS A 82 -9.47 -16.07 5.08
N THR A 83 -9.87 -15.21 4.17
CA THR A 83 -10.49 -15.62 2.90
C THR A 83 -9.48 -15.97 1.81
N GLY A 84 -8.19 -15.79 2.07
CA GLY A 84 -7.15 -16.05 1.08
C GLY A 84 -6.97 -14.94 0.06
N ARG A 85 -7.67 -13.81 0.21
CA ARG A 85 -7.47 -12.64 -0.63
C ARG A 85 -6.06 -12.09 -0.46
N PHE A 86 -5.59 -12.00 0.79
CA PHE A 86 -4.22 -11.64 1.14
C PHE A 86 -3.49 -12.89 1.62
N ILE A 87 -2.26 -13.07 1.14
CA ILE A 87 -1.34 -14.07 1.68
C ILE A 87 -0.08 -13.35 2.13
N HIS A 88 0.60 -13.92 3.12
CA HIS A 88 1.86 -13.37 3.59
C HIS A 88 2.91 -13.45 2.51
N GLU A 89 3.70 -12.41 2.44
CA GLU A 89 4.82 -12.34 1.50
C GLU A 89 5.94 -13.30 1.89
#